data_fefbb2b22b9b8f25ddb3e184501da209
#
_entry.id   fefbb2b22b9b8f25ddb3e184501da209
#
_cell.length_a   1.000
_cell.length_b   1.000
_cell.length_c   1.000
_cell.angle_alpha   90.00
_cell.angle_beta   90.00
_cell.angle_gamma   90.00
#
_symmetry.space_group_name_H-M   'P 1'
#
loop_
_entity.id
_entity.type
_entity.pdbx_description
1 polymer ?
#
loop_
_entity_poly.entity_id
_entity_poly.type
_entity_poly.pdbx_seq_one_letter_code
_entity_poly.pdbx_strand_id
1 'polypeptide(L)'
;VADDWISLCKQLWTTDGEFDYSGPHFHSPGCYSEPKPLQRPWPALMSAGNSSRGQEFAAAHADFNFVVAQDVQDLRAVADNGRRLAREQYGRNMQIFGQAYIVCRETEKEAQDFVREYVYDRGDWEGVRNLLDVLIPNSQSALGDGWESMAANLIAGYGAIPLVGTPEQ
;
A
#
# COMPACT_ATOMS: atom_id res chain seq x y z
N VAL A 1 -16.91 -8.50 6.81
CA VAL A 1 -17.44 -7.81 5.61
C VAL A 1 -16.48 -7.99 4.44
N ALA A 2 -15.20 -7.55 4.55
CA ALA A 2 -14.26 -7.64 3.43
C ALA A 2 -14.01 -9.08 2.96
N ASP A 3 -13.86 -10.03 3.88
CA ASP A 3 -13.67 -11.45 3.56
C ASP A 3 -14.87 -12.03 2.79
N ASP A 4 -16.07 -11.65 3.19
CA ASP A 4 -17.31 -12.09 2.55
C ASP A 4 -17.42 -11.45 1.14
N TRP A 5 -17.11 -10.17 1.03
CA TRP A 5 -17.10 -9.46 -0.26
C TRP A 5 -16.11 -10.08 -1.26
N ILE A 6 -14.87 -10.36 -0.84
CA ILE A 6 -13.90 -10.97 -1.76
C ILE A 6 -14.27 -12.41 -2.13
N SER A 7 -14.96 -13.13 -1.25
CA SER A 7 -15.49 -14.46 -1.54
C SER A 7 -16.56 -14.41 -2.62
N LEU A 8 -17.48 -13.45 -2.54
CA LEU A 8 -18.46 -13.18 -3.58
C LEU A 8 -17.77 -12.82 -4.91
N CYS A 9 -16.79 -11.93 -4.91
CA CYS A 9 -16.04 -11.57 -6.11
C CYS A 9 -15.37 -12.78 -6.77
N LYS A 10 -14.71 -13.62 -5.98
CA LYS A 10 -14.07 -14.85 -6.48
C LYS A 10 -15.09 -15.79 -7.10
N GLN A 11 -16.26 -15.95 -6.50
CA GLN A 11 -17.33 -16.77 -7.04
C GLN A 11 -17.90 -16.19 -8.34
N LEU A 12 -18.10 -14.86 -8.43
CA LEU A 12 -18.48 -14.17 -9.66
C LEU A 12 -17.48 -14.41 -10.81
N TRP A 13 -16.21 -14.49 -10.52
CA TRP A 13 -15.17 -14.71 -11.52
C TRP A 13 -15.02 -16.16 -11.96
N THR A 14 -15.49 -17.12 -11.16
CA THR A 14 -15.24 -18.55 -11.39
C THR A 14 -16.47 -19.38 -11.72
N THR A 15 -17.66 -18.91 -11.33
CA THR A 15 -18.91 -19.66 -11.57
C THR A 15 -19.50 -19.30 -12.94
N ASP A 16 -19.73 -20.29 -13.76
CA ASP A 16 -20.44 -20.13 -15.04
C ASP A 16 -21.96 -20.02 -14.78
N GLY A 17 -22.62 -19.06 -15.46
CA GLY A 17 -24.04 -18.80 -15.31
C GLY A 17 -24.43 -18.06 -14.04
N GLU A 18 -25.72 -18.07 -13.74
CA GLU A 18 -26.29 -17.44 -12.55
C GLU A 18 -26.12 -18.33 -11.31
N PHE A 19 -25.93 -17.71 -10.15
CA PHE A 19 -25.90 -18.38 -8.85
C PHE A 19 -26.46 -17.47 -7.76
N ASP A 20 -26.91 -18.06 -6.67
CA ASP A 20 -27.29 -17.35 -5.47
C ASP A 20 -26.12 -17.32 -4.48
N TYR A 21 -25.78 -16.13 -3.99
CA TYR A 21 -24.78 -15.97 -2.94
C TYR A 21 -25.44 -15.76 -1.59
N SER A 22 -24.97 -16.49 -0.58
CA SER A 22 -25.40 -16.32 0.81
C SER A 22 -24.21 -16.45 1.73
N GLY A 23 -23.65 -15.30 2.11
CA GLY A 23 -22.55 -15.17 3.07
C GLY A 23 -22.99 -14.49 4.36
N PRO A 24 -22.06 -14.27 5.30
CA PRO A 24 -22.36 -13.66 6.59
C PRO A 24 -22.89 -12.22 6.52
N HIS A 25 -22.56 -11.48 5.46
CA HIS A 25 -22.90 -10.06 5.29
C HIS A 25 -23.62 -9.75 3.98
N PHE A 26 -23.43 -10.56 2.96
CA PHE A 26 -24.02 -10.36 1.63
C PHE A 26 -24.93 -11.53 1.29
N HIS A 27 -26.14 -11.18 0.85
CA HIS A 27 -27.11 -12.13 0.31
C HIS A 27 -27.61 -11.55 -1.01
N SER A 28 -27.33 -12.23 -2.10
CA SER A 28 -27.70 -11.75 -3.44
C SER A 28 -28.16 -12.92 -4.31
N PRO A 29 -29.44 -12.96 -4.68
CA PRO A 29 -29.93 -13.92 -5.65
C PRO A 29 -29.53 -13.51 -7.08
N GLY A 30 -29.37 -14.49 -7.96
CA GLY A 30 -29.14 -14.27 -9.37
C GLY A 30 -27.84 -13.55 -9.70
N CYS A 31 -26.78 -13.80 -8.93
CA CYS A 31 -25.44 -13.23 -9.19
C CYS A 31 -24.93 -13.71 -10.55
N TYR A 32 -24.46 -12.77 -11.37
CA TYR A 32 -23.92 -13.06 -12.71
C TYR A 32 -22.81 -12.08 -13.07
N SER A 33 -21.78 -12.55 -13.78
CA SER A 33 -20.67 -11.72 -14.25
C SER A 33 -20.11 -12.26 -15.56
N GLU A 34 -20.07 -11.42 -16.58
CA GLU A 34 -19.41 -11.65 -17.87
C GLU A 34 -18.78 -10.36 -18.41
N PRO A 35 -17.64 -10.42 -19.14
CA PRO A 35 -16.87 -11.65 -19.43
C PRO A 35 -16.11 -12.17 -18.22
N LYS A 36 -15.80 -13.47 -18.22
CA LYS A 36 -14.94 -14.07 -17.20
C LYS A 36 -13.49 -13.62 -17.37
N PRO A 37 -12.72 -13.49 -16.28
CA PRO A 37 -11.29 -13.21 -16.37
C PRO A 37 -10.54 -14.25 -17.21
N LEU A 38 -9.50 -13.80 -17.93
CA LEU A 38 -8.58 -14.71 -18.62
C LEU A 38 -7.67 -15.46 -17.65
N GLN A 39 -7.26 -14.78 -16.58
CA GLN A 39 -6.45 -15.41 -15.52
C GLN A 39 -7.26 -16.47 -14.76
N ARG A 40 -6.58 -17.53 -14.34
CA ARG A 40 -7.19 -18.61 -13.56
C ARG A 40 -6.47 -18.78 -12.22
N PRO A 41 -7.21 -19.05 -11.12
CA PRO A 41 -8.68 -19.12 -11.03
C PRO A 41 -9.38 -17.75 -11.14
N TRP A 42 -8.68 -16.64 -10.86
CA TRP A 42 -9.13 -15.24 -10.95
C TRP A 42 -7.92 -14.32 -11.17
N PRO A 43 -8.11 -13.01 -11.44
CA PRO A 43 -7.02 -12.04 -11.52
C PRO A 43 -6.23 -11.99 -10.23
N ALA A 44 -4.93 -11.71 -10.32
CA ALA A 44 -4.10 -11.48 -9.15
C ALA A 44 -4.66 -10.32 -8.30
N LEU A 45 -4.71 -10.53 -7.00
CA LEU A 45 -5.29 -9.60 -6.04
C LEU A 45 -4.19 -8.82 -5.32
N MET A 46 -4.33 -7.49 -5.29
CA MET A 46 -3.48 -6.62 -4.49
C MET A 46 -4.30 -5.96 -3.37
N SER A 47 -3.76 -5.96 -2.18
CA SER A 47 -4.27 -5.21 -1.04
C SER A 47 -3.32 -4.07 -0.70
N ALA A 48 -3.84 -2.98 -0.15
CA ALA A 48 -3.04 -1.88 0.44
C ALA A 48 -3.31 -1.74 1.95
N GLY A 49 -3.72 -2.82 2.60
CA GLY A 49 -4.04 -2.83 4.02
C GLY A 49 -2.79 -2.80 4.89
N ASN A 50 -2.55 -1.67 5.59
CA ASN A 50 -1.40 -1.48 6.50
C ASN A 50 -1.75 -1.68 7.98
N SER A 51 -3.02 -1.63 8.37
CA SER A 51 -3.47 -2.00 9.73
C SER A 51 -3.31 -3.50 9.98
N SER A 52 -3.29 -3.95 11.25
CA SER A 52 -3.21 -5.37 11.58
C SER A 52 -4.30 -6.19 10.87
N ARG A 53 -5.55 -5.70 10.85
CA ARG A 53 -6.64 -6.35 10.10
C ARG A 53 -6.46 -6.32 8.60
N GLY A 54 -5.89 -5.25 8.06
CA GLY A 54 -5.57 -5.13 6.64
C GLY A 54 -4.48 -6.11 6.22
N GLN A 55 -3.47 -6.29 7.05
CA GLN A 55 -2.41 -7.28 6.83
C GLN A 55 -2.92 -8.72 6.93
N GLU A 56 -3.81 -9.01 7.88
CA GLU A 56 -4.49 -10.32 7.98
C GLU A 56 -5.33 -10.61 6.73
N PHE A 57 -6.12 -9.64 6.28
CA PHE A 57 -6.90 -9.75 5.04
C PHE A 57 -5.99 -9.98 3.82
N ALA A 58 -4.90 -9.21 3.70
CA ALA A 58 -3.93 -9.40 2.62
C ALA A 58 -3.32 -10.81 2.65
N ALA A 59 -2.87 -11.26 3.82
CA ALA A 59 -2.29 -12.59 4.00
C ALA A 59 -3.26 -13.72 3.64
N ALA A 60 -4.54 -13.56 3.96
CA ALA A 60 -5.57 -14.55 3.68
C ALA A 60 -5.99 -14.58 2.21
N HIS A 61 -6.01 -13.45 1.52
CA HIS A 61 -6.71 -13.33 0.24
C HIS A 61 -5.88 -12.80 -0.93
N ALA A 62 -4.85 -11.96 -0.66
CA ALA A 62 -4.11 -11.25 -1.69
C ALA A 62 -2.85 -12.01 -2.16
N ASP A 63 -2.48 -11.80 -3.41
CA ASP A 63 -1.21 -12.27 -3.99
C ASP A 63 -0.11 -11.23 -3.75
N PHE A 64 -0.52 -9.96 -3.63
CA PHE A 64 0.35 -8.83 -3.39
C PHE A 64 -0.20 -7.96 -2.26
N ASN A 65 0.68 -7.46 -1.37
CA ASN A 65 0.33 -6.40 -0.44
C ASN A 65 1.22 -5.18 -0.68
N PHE A 66 0.60 -4.04 -0.95
CA PHE A 66 1.28 -2.75 -1.05
C PHE A 66 1.35 -2.14 0.34
N VAL A 67 2.57 -1.91 0.82
CA VAL A 67 2.81 -1.41 2.17
C VAL A 67 3.48 -0.04 2.15
N VAL A 68 3.17 0.77 3.16
CA VAL A 68 3.87 2.01 3.45
C VAL A 68 4.96 1.71 4.47
N ALA A 69 6.17 2.19 4.22
CA ALA A 69 7.32 2.04 5.10
C ALA A 69 8.11 3.36 5.13
N GLN A 70 8.81 3.61 6.23
CA GLN A 70 9.58 4.85 6.40
C GLN A 70 10.95 4.78 5.72
N ASP A 71 11.55 3.61 5.71
CA ASP A 71 12.84 3.33 5.12
C ASP A 71 12.95 1.86 4.66
N VAL A 72 14.09 1.47 4.11
CA VAL A 72 14.35 0.12 3.61
C VAL A 72 14.35 -0.92 4.74
N GLN A 73 14.77 -0.57 5.96
CA GLN A 73 14.79 -1.51 7.08
C GLN A 73 13.37 -1.78 7.58
N ASP A 74 12.57 -0.73 7.69
CA ASP A 74 11.15 -0.84 8.02
C ASP A 74 10.41 -1.66 6.96
N LEU A 75 10.66 -1.39 5.67
CA LEU A 75 10.09 -2.20 4.58
C LEU A 75 10.44 -3.69 4.71
N ARG A 76 11.69 -4.02 5.05
CA ARG A 76 12.10 -5.42 5.27
C ARG A 76 11.33 -6.05 6.41
N ALA A 77 11.24 -5.37 7.56
CA ALA A 77 10.53 -5.88 8.73
C ALA A 77 9.05 -6.14 8.41
N VAL A 78 8.39 -5.19 7.77
CA VAL A 78 6.98 -5.31 7.35
C VAL A 78 6.81 -6.45 6.33
N ALA A 79 7.73 -6.56 5.36
CA ALA A 79 7.69 -7.61 4.33
C ALA A 79 7.88 -9.00 4.93
N ASP A 80 8.85 -9.17 5.81
CA ASP A 80 9.12 -10.47 6.44
C ASP A 80 7.95 -10.90 7.34
N ASN A 81 7.38 -9.96 8.11
CA ASN A 81 6.20 -10.23 8.91
C ASN A 81 4.98 -10.61 8.06
N GLY A 82 4.70 -9.86 6.98
CA GLY A 82 3.59 -10.13 6.08
C GLY A 82 3.72 -11.50 5.38
N ARG A 83 4.92 -11.82 4.87
CA ARG A 83 5.20 -13.12 4.25
C ARG A 83 5.09 -14.27 5.25
N ARG A 84 5.58 -14.07 6.46
CA ARG A 84 5.48 -15.06 7.55
C ARG A 84 4.02 -15.31 7.90
N LEU A 85 3.24 -14.26 8.11
CA LEU A 85 1.80 -14.34 8.41
C LEU A 85 1.05 -15.13 7.33
N ALA A 86 1.28 -14.80 6.05
CA ALA A 86 0.65 -15.49 4.93
C ALA A 86 1.00 -16.98 4.89
N ARG A 87 2.26 -17.32 5.14
CA ARG A 87 2.75 -18.70 5.10
C ARG A 87 2.25 -19.53 6.28
N GLU A 88 2.43 -19.01 7.52
CA GLU A 88 2.15 -19.79 8.74
C GLU A 88 0.66 -19.95 9.01
N GLN A 89 -0.14 -18.91 8.75
CA GLN A 89 -1.58 -18.97 9.06
C GLN A 89 -2.45 -19.42 7.89
N TYR A 90 -2.02 -19.11 6.65
CA TYR A 90 -2.86 -19.34 5.47
C TYR A 90 -2.21 -20.25 4.41
N GLY A 91 -0.98 -20.72 4.63
CA GLY A 91 -0.27 -21.58 3.67
C GLY A 91 0.00 -20.92 2.31
N ARG A 92 0.05 -19.57 2.26
CA ARG A 92 0.13 -18.78 1.02
C ARG A 92 1.49 -18.10 0.88
N ASN A 93 1.88 -17.88 -0.37
CA ASN A 93 2.97 -16.99 -0.72
C ASN A 93 2.39 -15.64 -1.13
N MET A 94 2.78 -14.58 -0.42
CA MET A 94 2.38 -13.21 -0.70
C MET A 94 3.62 -12.38 -1.02
N GLN A 95 3.56 -11.60 -2.09
CA GLN A 95 4.60 -10.64 -2.43
C GLN A 95 4.30 -9.29 -1.80
N ILE A 96 5.35 -8.59 -1.37
CA ILE A 96 5.21 -7.26 -0.76
C ILE A 96 5.80 -6.23 -1.71
N PHE A 97 5.05 -5.15 -1.92
CA PHE A 97 5.46 -3.98 -2.67
C PHE A 97 5.51 -2.77 -1.76
N GLY A 98 6.54 -1.96 -1.90
CA GLY A 98 6.65 -0.63 -1.32
C GLY A 98 6.85 0.39 -2.43
N GLN A 99 6.67 1.66 -2.11
CA GLN A 99 6.94 2.77 -3.00
C GLN A 99 8.22 3.47 -2.57
N ALA A 100 9.09 3.77 -3.53
CA ALA A 100 10.28 4.59 -3.33
C ALA A 100 10.30 5.75 -4.32
N TYR A 101 10.85 6.90 -3.89
CA TYR A 101 11.31 7.92 -4.81
C TYR A 101 12.83 7.87 -4.92
N ILE A 102 13.33 8.10 -6.11
CA ILE A 102 14.75 7.93 -6.40
C ILE A 102 15.33 9.27 -6.85
N VAL A 103 16.37 9.71 -6.14
CA VAL A 103 17.21 10.85 -6.57
C VAL A 103 18.63 10.33 -6.71
N CYS A 104 19.03 10.09 -7.96
CA CYS A 104 20.35 9.60 -8.31
C CYS A 104 21.16 10.72 -8.97
N ARG A 105 22.35 11.02 -8.46
CA ARG A 105 23.28 12.02 -8.97
C ARG A 105 24.70 11.44 -9.00
N GLU A 106 25.63 12.19 -9.63
CA GLU A 106 27.03 11.76 -9.68
C GLU A 106 27.70 11.75 -8.31
N THR A 107 27.26 12.63 -7.41
CA THR A 107 27.76 12.70 -6.05
C THR A 107 26.60 12.70 -5.05
N GLU A 108 26.86 12.19 -3.85
CA GLU A 108 25.90 12.23 -2.75
C GLU A 108 25.49 13.67 -2.41
N LYS A 109 26.46 14.59 -2.44
CA LYS A 109 26.18 16.00 -2.19
C LYS A 109 25.18 16.58 -3.19
N GLU A 110 25.35 16.31 -4.48
CA GLU A 110 24.41 16.78 -5.50
C GLU A 110 23.02 16.17 -5.34
N ALA A 111 22.93 14.90 -4.93
CA ALA A 111 21.67 14.25 -4.64
C ALA A 111 20.95 14.93 -3.47
N GLN A 112 21.66 15.21 -2.39
CA GLN A 112 21.13 15.89 -1.21
C GLN A 112 20.76 17.35 -1.49
N ASP A 113 21.59 18.09 -2.23
CA ASP A 113 21.30 19.47 -2.62
C ASP A 113 20.04 19.54 -3.50
N PHE A 114 19.87 18.59 -4.41
CA PHE A 114 18.65 18.50 -5.22
C PHE A 114 17.39 18.25 -4.37
N VAL A 115 17.44 17.33 -3.40
CA VAL A 115 16.32 17.10 -2.48
C VAL A 115 16.02 18.37 -1.69
N ARG A 116 17.04 19.05 -1.19
CA ARG A 116 16.87 20.31 -0.47
C ARG A 116 16.13 21.34 -1.31
N GLU A 117 16.59 21.55 -2.57
CA GLU A 117 15.99 22.53 -3.45
C GLU A 117 14.51 22.21 -3.71
N TYR A 118 14.17 20.99 -4.15
CA TYR A 118 12.80 20.74 -4.58
C TYR A 118 11.82 20.48 -3.42
N VAL A 119 12.29 19.97 -2.27
CA VAL A 119 11.44 19.70 -1.10
C VAL A 119 11.36 20.93 -0.20
N TYR A 120 12.52 21.46 0.23
CA TYR A 120 12.54 22.49 1.27
C TYR A 120 12.43 23.90 0.72
N ASP A 121 13.12 24.21 -0.40
CA ASP A 121 13.15 25.57 -0.95
C ASP A 121 11.96 25.86 -1.86
N ARG A 122 11.44 24.84 -2.59
CA ARG A 122 10.37 24.97 -3.57
C ARG A 122 9.14 24.12 -3.29
N GLY A 123 9.13 23.36 -2.22
CA GLY A 123 8.01 22.49 -1.86
C GLY A 123 6.75 23.26 -1.51
N ASP A 124 5.60 22.71 -1.86
CA ASP A 124 4.29 23.26 -1.49
C ASP A 124 3.93 22.87 -0.06
N TRP A 125 4.54 23.55 0.89
CA TRP A 125 4.31 23.33 2.33
C TRP A 125 2.90 23.70 2.79
N GLU A 126 2.25 24.63 2.11
CA GLU A 126 0.86 24.99 2.41
C GLU A 126 -0.08 23.90 1.93
N GLY A 127 0.12 23.42 0.70
CA GLY A 127 -0.67 22.33 0.14
C GLY A 127 -0.54 21.04 0.95
N VAL A 128 0.68 20.66 1.38
CA VAL A 128 0.87 19.48 2.21
C VAL A 128 0.29 19.62 3.61
N ARG A 129 0.32 20.82 4.19
CA ARG A 129 -0.36 21.10 5.47
C ARG A 129 -1.86 20.86 5.35
N ASN A 130 -2.49 21.40 4.32
CA ASN A 130 -3.92 21.22 4.06
C ASN A 130 -4.25 19.73 3.85
N LEU A 131 -3.42 18.99 3.10
CA LEU A 131 -3.59 17.56 2.91
C LEU A 131 -3.48 16.79 4.24
N LEU A 132 -2.45 17.08 5.04
CA LEU A 132 -2.26 16.42 6.34
C LEU A 132 -3.42 16.71 7.30
N ASP A 133 -3.95 17.94 7.34
CA ASP A 133 -5.06 18.30 8.21
C ASP A 133 -6.39 17.63 7.80
N VAL A 134 -6.54 17.28 6.52
CA VAL A 134 -7.66 16.43 6.04
C VAL A 134 -7.50 14.99 6.49
N LEU A 135 -6.27 14.45 6.42
CA LEU A 135 -5.98 13.05 6.78
C LEU A 135 -5.90 12.85 8.30
N ILE A 136 -5.31 13.81 9.00
CA ILE A 136 -5.05 13.79 10.44
C ILE A 136 -5.49 15.14 11.01
N PRO A 137 -6.70 15.25 11.59
CA PRO A 137 -7.17 16.52 12.18
C PRO A 137 -6.16 17.10 13.17
N ASN A 138 -5.83 18.38 13.02
CA ASN A 138 -4.79 19.07 13.78
C ASN A 138 -3.40 18.40 13.65
N SER A 139 -3.01 18.05 12.44
CA SER A 139 -1.82 17.24 12.12
C SER A 139 -0.54 17.73 12.81
N GLN A 140 -0.30 19.04 12.87
CA GLN A 140 0.89 19.60 13.55
C GLN A 140 0.93 19.25 15.04
N SER A 141 -0.20 19.38 15.74
CA SER A 141 -0.29 19.01 17.16
C SER A 141 -0.26 17.50 17.37
N ALA A 142 -0.89 16.73 16.48
CA ALA A 142 -0.98 15.28 16.60
C ALA A 142 0.36 14.58 16.32
N LEU A 143 1.15 15.11 15.40
CA LEU A 143 2.44 14.56 14.97
C LEU A 143 3.64 15.19 15.68
N GLY A 144 3.48 16.38 16.28
CA GLY A 144 4.56 17.08 16.99
C GLY A 144 5.81 17.22 16.11
N ASP A 145 6.96 16.81 16.66
CA ASP A 145 8.26 16.89 15.98
C ASP A 145 8.33 16.03 14.69
N GLY A 146 7.45 15.07 14.53
CA GLY A 146 7.36 14.23 13.32
C GLY A 146 6.66 14.89 12.14
N TRP A 147 5.97 16.02 12.35
CA TRP A 147 5.17 16.66 11.31
C TRP A 147 6.01 17.09 10.10
N GLU A 148 7.14 17.77 10.34
CA GLU A 148 8.02 18.28 9.28
C GLU A 148 8.58 17.14 8.41
N SER A 149 9.03 16.06 9.05
CA SER A 149 9.54 14.88 8.35
C SER A 149 8.46 14.22 7.49
N MET A 150 7.25 14.07 8.01
CA MET A 150 6.13 13.52 7.26
C MET A 150 5.72 14.44 6.09
N ALA A 151 5.67 15.75 6.32
CA ALA A 151 5.37 16.73 5.29
C ALA A 151 6.43 16.72 4.18
N ALA A 152 7.72 16.71 4.54
CA ALA A 152 8.82 16.62 3.59
C ALA A 152 8.75 15.34 2.74
N ASN A 153 8.46 14.19 3.35
CA ASN A 153 8.28 12.92 2.63
C ASN A 153 7.07 12.94 1.67
N LEU A 154 5.99 13.61 2.05
CA LEU A 154 4.84 13.79 1.14
C LEU A 154 5.17 14.68 -0.05
N ILE A 155 5.89 15.79 0.18
CA ILE A 155 6.37 16.67 -0.89
C ILE A 155 7.35 15.93 -1.81
N ALA A 156 8.28 15.18 -1.24
CA ALA A 156 9.34 14.49 -1.98
C ALA A 156 8.83 13.36 -2.88
N GLY A 157 7.89 12.57 -2.41
CA GLY A 157 7.44 11.39 -3.12
C GLY A 157 6.16 10.78 -2.58
N TYR A 158 5.26 11.58 -2.05
CA TYR A 158 3.96 11.14 -1.52
C TYR A 158 4.09 10.06 -0.44
N GLY A 159 5.05 10.22 0.46
CA GLY A 159 5.32 9.26 1.54
C GLY A 159 6.09 8.01 1.11
N ALA A 160 6.70 8.04 -0.07
CA ALA A 160 7.56 6.97 -0.56
C ALA A 160 8.90 6.93 0.19
N ILE A 161 9.54 5.77 0.23
CA ILE A 161 10.86 5.57 0.83
C ILE A 161 11.91 6.38 0.06
N PRO A 162 12.72 7.21 0.72
CA PRO A 162 13.79 7.95 0.05
C PRO A 162 14.94 7.03 -0.35
N LEU A 163 15.27 7.02 -1.63
CA LEU A 163 16.50 6.44 -2.18
C LEU A 163 17.28 7.57 -2.83
N VAL A 164 18.14 8.20 -2.05
CA VAL A 164 18.87 9.42 -2.42
C VAL A 164 20.37 9.17 -2.33
N GLY A 165 21.08 9.28 -3.46
CA GLY A 165 22.51 9.04 -3.46
C GLY A 165 23.09 8.89 -4.87
N THR A 166 24.14 8.08 -4.98
CA THR A 166 24.83 7.75 -6.22
C THR A 166 24.34 6.42 -6.82
N PRO A 167 24.69 6.11 -8.09
CA PRO A 167 24.34 4.83 -8.71
C PRO A 167 24.89 3.59 -7.99
N GLU A 168 25.91 3.80 -7.13
CA GLU A 168 26.61 2.70 -6.44
C GLU A 168 26.02 2.36 -5.06
N GLN A 169 25.14 3.22 -4.55
CA GLN A 169 24.42 3.06 -3.26
C GLN A 169 23.07 2.41 -3.46
#